data_c99265835f5ee14ab740fe1deed281c4
#
_entry.id   c99265835f5ee14ab740fe1deed281c4
#
_cell.length_a   1.000
_cell.length_b   1.000
_cell.length_c   1.000
_cell.angle_alpha   90.00
_cell.angle_beta   90.00
_cell.angle_gamma   90.00
#
_symmetry.space_group_name_H-M   'P 1'
#
loop_
_entity.id
_entity.type
_entity.pdbx_description
1 polymer ?
#
loop_
_entity_poly.entity_id
_entity_poly.type
_entity_poly.pdbx_seq_one_letter_code
_entity_poly.pdbx_strand_id
1 'polypeptide(L)'
;YFPEPVAVDKYIAENGLNGFYESIALRKACCFMRKVEPLKRALKDNRAWITGLRRDQALTRRDLEESEFDADNGLQKISPLLNWSLSDVWTYIKDFNTPYNVLHDQGYSSIGCAPCTRAITLGEDVRAGRWWWEDPETKECGLHLKDKK
;
A
#
# COMPACT_ATOMS: atom_id res chain seq x y z
N TYR A 1 -12.49 -4.69 8.97
CA TYR A 1 -11.61 -4.32 10.08
C TYR A 1 -11.32 -2.82 10.05
N PHE A 2 -11.47 -2.15 11.18
CA PHE A 2 -11.28 -0.70 11.32
C PHE A 2 -10.14 -0.42 12.30
N PRO A 3 -9.49 0.76 12.20
CA PRO A 3 -8.55 1.22 13.22
C PRO A 3 -9.23 1.27 14.61
N GLU A 4 -8.45 1.03 15.66
CA GLU A 4 -8.93 1.20 17.02
C GLU A 4 -9.20 2.69 17.33
N PRO A 5 -10.44 3.09 17.68
CA PRO A 5 -10.79 4.50 17.85
C PRO A 5 -9.89 5.22 18.86
N VAL A 6 -9.62 4.58 20.01
CA VAL A 6 -8.78 5.17 21.07
C VAL A 6 -7.37 5.47 20.58
N ALA A 7 -6.78 4.59 19.72
CA ALA A 7 -5.45 4.82 19.15
C ALA A 7 -5.47 5.99 18.15
N VAL A 8 -6.55 6.12 17.38
CA VAL A 8 -6.74 7.23 16.43
C VAL A 8 -6.86 8.55 17.17
N ASP A 9 -7.71 8.60 18.19
CA ASP A 9 -7.96 9.81 19.00
C ASP A 9 -6.68 10.26 19.72
N LYS A 10 -5.93 9.32 20.28
CA LYS A 10 -4.63 9.60 20.90
C LYS A 10 -3.64 10.20 19.90
N TYR A 11 -3.49 9.57 18.71
CA TYR A 11 -2.60 10.09 17.68
C TYR A 11 -2.97 11.52 17.27
N ILE A 12 -4.27 11.79 17.07
CA ILE A 12 -4.77 13.12 16.69
C ILE A 12 -4.53 14.14 17.80
N ALA A 13 -4.75 13.77 19.06
CA ALA A 13 -4.54 14.67 20.20
C ALA A 13 -3.06 15.06 20.36
N GLU A 14 -2.14 14.12 20.11
CA GLU A 14 -0.70 14.34 20.25
C GLU A 14 -0.06 15.04 19.06
N ASN A 15 -0.56 14.79 17.82
CA ASN A 15 0.12 15.19 16.58
C ASN A 15 -0.76 16.02 15.63
N GLY A 16 -2.01 16.28 16.02
CA GLY A 16 -2.98 16.94 15.14
C GLY A 16 -3.53 16.02 14.05
N LEU A 17 -4.59 16.45 13.39
CA LEU A 17 -5.27 15.69 12.33
C LEU A 17 -4.36 15.38 11.16
N ASN A 18 -3.45 16.29 10.82
CA ASN A 18 -2.55 16.23 9.67
C ASN A 18 -1.08 15.97 10.04
N GLY A 19 -0.79 15.52 11.25
CA GLY A 19 0.57 15.26 11.74
C GLY A 19 1.40 14.33 10.84
N PHE A 20 0.74 13.49 10.02
CA PHE A 20 1.42 12.61 9.06
C PHE A 20 2.16 13.36 7.92
N TYR A 21 1.95 14.66 7.76
CA TYR A 21 2.73 15.50 6.83
C TYR A 21 4.05 16.00 7.44
N GLU A 22 4.16 16.03 8.76
CA GLU A 22 5.27 16.70 9.45
C GLU A 22 6.55 15.87 9.44
N SER A 23 6.44 14.54 9.43
CA SER A 23 7.60 13.65 9.34
C SER A 23 7.25 12.26 8.83
N ILE A 24 8.27 11.57 8.28
CA ILE A 24 8.17 10.16 7.86
C ILE A 24 7.78 9.27 9.06
N ALA A 25 8.29 9.56 10.25
CA ALA A 25 7.99 8.80 11.46
C ALA A 25 6.49 8.91 11.81
N LEU A 26 5.93 10.12 11.83
CA LEU A 26 4.51 10.34 12.10
C LEU A 26 3.63 9.74 10.99
N ARG A 27 4.04 9.85 9.74
CA ARG A 27 3.34 9.18 8.63
C ARG A 27 3.32 7.66 8.79
N LYS A 28 4.46 7.06 9.15
CA LYS A 28 4.55 5.61 9.42
C LYS A 28 3.68 5.20 10.61
N ALA A 29 3.67 5.98 11.69
CA ALA A 29 2.79 5.76 12.84
C ALA A 29 1.31 5.80 12.44
N CYS A 30 0.90 6.80 11.65
CA CYS A 30 -0.45 6.88 11.09
C CYS A 30 -0.78 5.66 10.22
N CYS A 31 0.12 5.23 9.33
CA CYS A 31 -0.07 4.03 8.51
C CYS A 31 -0.16 2.77 9.35
N PHE A 32 0.66 2.63 10.39
CA PHE A 32 0.62 1.48 11.29
C PHE A 32 -0.75 1.38 11.96
N MET A 33 -1.17 2.42 12.64
CA MET A 33 -2.44 2.47 13.35
C MET A 33 -3.65 2.24 12.45
N ARG A 34 -3.66 2.86 11.24
CA ARG A 34 -4.85 2.83 10.36
C ARG A 34 -4.89 1.66 9.40
N LYS A 35 -3.76 0.96 9.15
CA LYS A 35 -3.67 -0.09 8.13
C LYS A 35 -3.00 -1.36 8.64
N VAL A 36 -1.79 -1.24 9.21
CA VAL A 36 -0.98 -2.41 9.55
C VAL A 36 -1.60 -3.18 10.71
N GLU A 37 -1.98 -2.49 11.78
CA GLU A 37 -2.62 -3.08 12.94
C GLU A 37 -3.96 -3.75 12.57
N PRO A 38 -4.91 -3.09 11.87
CA PRO A 38 -6.14 -3.73 11.41
C PRO A 38 -5.90 -4.93 10.50
N LEU A 39 -4.88 -4.87 9.63
CA LEU A 39 -4.51 -6.01 8.80
C LEU A 39 -4.01 -7.18 9.64
N LYS A 40 -3.16 -6.95 10.64
CA LYS A 40 -2.69 -8.00 11.55
C LYS A 40 -3.86 -8.71 12.26
N ARG A 41 -4.85 -7.95 12.71
CA ARG A 41 -6.08 -8.55 13.28
C ARG A 41 -6.86 -9.35 12.25
N ALA A 42 -6.96 -8.86 11.03
CA ALA A 42 -7.66 -9.55 9.95
C ALA A 42 -6.96 -10.87 9.55
N LEU A 43 -5.64 -10.93 9.64
CA LEU A 43 -4.85 -12.09 9.22
C LEU A 43 -4.69 -13.15 10.31
N LYS A 44 -4.93 -12.81 11.58
CA LYS A 44 -4.59 -13.62 12.77
C LYS A 44 -5.00 -15.09 12.68
N ASP A 45 -6.18 -15.36 12.13
CA ASP A 45 -6.76 -16.72 12.10
C ASP A 45 -6.73 -17.33 10.69
N ASN A 46 -5.98 -16.72 9.76
CA ASN A 46 -5.85 -17.18 8.39
C ASN A 46 -4.57 -18.01 8.19
N ARG A 47 -4.59 -18.93 7.25
CA ARG A 47 -3.44 -19.77 6.88
C ARG A 47 -2.61 -19.16 5.75
N ALA A 48 -3.23 -18.32 4.95
CA ALA A 48 -2.60 -17.61 3.83
C ALA A 48 -3.36 -16.31 3.52
N TRP A 49 -2.71 -15.40 2.84
CA TRP A 49 -3.34 -14.23 2.23
C TRP A 49 -2.86 -13.99 0.81
N ILE A 50 -3.74 -13.44 -0.02
CA ILE A 50 -3.45 -13.15 -1.42
C ILE A 50 -3.27 -11.64 -1.58
N THR A 51 -2.24 -11.25 -2.32
CA THR A 51 -1.94 -9.84 -2.59
C THR A 51 -1.88 -9.56 -4.09
N GLY A 52 -2.20 -8.32 -4.48
CA GLY A 52 -2.05 -7.83 -5.84
C GLY A 52 -0.69 -7.18 -6.12
N LEU A 53 0.36 -7.61 -5.41
CA LEU A 53 1.70 -7.07 -5.61
C LEU A 53 2.26 -7.46 -6.97
N ARG A 54 2.97 -6.52 -7.61
CA ARG A 54 3.71 -6.76 -8.86
C ARG A 54 5.13 -6.19 -8.71
N ARG A 55 6.11 -6.82 -9.34
CA ARG A 55 7.51 -6.35 -9.33
C ARG A 55 7.67 -4.99 -9.98
N ASP A 56 6.92 -4.73 -11.05
CA ASP A 56 7.00 -3.48 -11.81
C ASP A 56 6.50 -2.23 -11.05
N GLN A 57 5.80 -2.41 -9.93
CA GLN A 57 5.21 -1.29 -9.17
C GLN A 57 6.23 -0.47 -8.39
N ALA A 58 7.34 -1.05 -7.96
CA ALA A 58 8.38 -0.36 -7.18
C ALA A 58 9.68 -1.15 -7.16
N LEU A 59 10.81 -0.45 -7.06
CA LEU A 59 12.15 -1.05 -6.93
C LEU A 59 12.27 -1.97 -5.71
N THR A 60 11.57 -1.64 -4.63
CA THR A 60 11.53 -2.42 -3.38
C THR A 60 10.86 -3.79 -3.53
N ARG A 61 10.25 -4.08 -4.70
CA ARG A 61 9.50 -5.31 -4.96
C ARG A 61 10.20 -6.28 -5.91
N ARG A 62 11.42 -5.99 -6.34
CA ARG A 62 12.16 -6.82 -7.31
C ARG A 62 12.41 -8.23 -6.81
N ASP A 63 12.72 -8.36 -5.52
CA ASP A 63 13.13 -9.62 -4.89
C ASP A 63 11.97 -10.37 -4.21
N LEU A 64 10.73 -10.01 -4.53
CA LEU A 64 9.56 -10.73 -4.02
C LEU A 64 9.38 -12.06 -4.75
N GLU A 65 8.90 -13.06 -4.00
CA GLU A 65 8.50 -14.37 -4.52
C GLU A 65 6.97 -14.43 -4.71
N GLU A 66 6.51 -15.24 -5.66
CA GLU A 66 5.06 -15.46 -5.87
C GLU A 66 4.38 -16.07 -4.65
N SER A 67 5.11 -16.89 -3.92
CA SER A 67 4.66 -17.53 -2.69
C SER A 67 5.80 -17.49 -1.68
N GLU A 68 5.60 -16.76 -0.60
CA GLU A 68 6.61 -16.60 0.47
C GLU A 68 5.96 -16.72 1.84
N PHE A 69 6.74 -17.15 2.84
CA PHE A 69 6.30 -17.13 4.22
C PHE A 69 6.44 -15.70 4.78
N ASP A 70 5.31 -15.14 5.19
CA ASP A 70 5.22 -13.83 5.84
C ASP A 70 5.46 -14.01 7.34
N ALA A 71 6.72 -13.87 7.75
CA ALA A 71 7.14 -14.08 9.13
C ALA A 71 6.50 -13.09 10.11
N ASP A 72 6.19 -11.86 9.66
CA ASP A 72 5.60 -10.82 10.50
C ASP A 72 4.13 -11.13 10.87
N ASN A 73 3.45 -11.87 10.01
CA ASN A 73 2.06 -12.27 10.21
C ASN A 73 1.91 -13.79 10.46
N GLY A 74 2.99 -14.57 10.32
CA GLY A 74 3.00 -16.02 10.62
C GLY A 74 2.21 -16.88 9.64
N LEU A 75 2.07 -16.48 8.37
CA LEU A 75 1.25 -17.20 7.38
C LEU A 75 1.84 -17.11 5.97
N GLN A 76 1.30 -17.89 5.04
CA GLN A 76 1.73 -17.87 3.64
C GLN A 76 1.17 -16.64 2.93
N LYS A 77 2.03 -15.91 2.22
CA LYS A 77 1.68 -14.78 1.35
C LYS A 77 1.82 -15.20 -0.10
N ILE A 78 0.78 -14.97 -0.89
CA ILE A 78 0.70 -15.37 -2.30
C ILE A 78 0.43 -14.12 -3.15
N SER A 79 1.24 -13.92 -4.17
CA SER A 79 1.15 -12.77 -5.09
C SER A 79 1.01 -13.24 -6.54
N PRO A 80 -0.20 -13.66 -6.97
CA PRO A 80 -0.41 -14.30 -8.28
C PRO A 80 -0.09 -13.39 -9.47
N LEU A 81 -0.14 -12.08 -9.26
CA LEU A 81 0.11 -11.08 -10.30
C LEU A 81 1.57 -10.60 -10.32
N LEU A 82 2.47 -11.23 -9.56
CA LEU A 82 3.81 -10.71 -9.30
C LEU A 82 4.60 -10.36 -10.56
N ASN A 83 4.47 -11.21 -11.59
CA ASN A 83 5.17 -11.07 -12.88
C ASN A 83 4.36 -10.29 -13.94
N TRP A 84 3.16 -9.83 -13.62
CA TRP A 84 2.35 -9.06 -14.54
C TRP A 84 2.84 -7.63 -14.67
N SER A 85 2.87 -7.14 -15.92
CA SER A 85 3.06 -5.72 -16.19
C SER A 85 1.75 -4.93 -15.96
N LEU A 86 1.86 -3.61 -15.91
CA LEU A 86 0.68 -2.75 -15.87
C LEU A 86 -0.20 -2.94 -17.11
N SER A 87 0.42 -3.19 -18.28
CA SER A 87 -0.30 -3.47 -19.53
C SER A 87 -1.11 -4.76 -19.43
N ASP A 88 -0.54 -5.82 -18.86
CA ASP A 88 -1.25 -7.10 -18.69
C ASP A 88 -2.49 -6.93 -17.81
N VAL A 89 -2.36 -6.16 -16.73
CA VAL A 89 -3.51 -5.85 -15.84
C VAL A 89 -4.61 -5.13 -16.59
N TRP A 90 -4.28 -4.10 -17.37
CA TRP A 90 -5.29 -3.34 -18.12
C TRP A 90 -5.90 -4.14 -19.26
N THR A 91 -5.12 -5.00 -19.92
CA THR A 91 -5.63 -5.95 -20.93
C THR A 91 -6.64 -6.90 -20.30
N TYR A 92 -6.28 -7.49 -19.16
CA TYR A 92 -7.20 -8.38 -18.44
C TYR A 92 -8.50 -7.67 -18.02
N ILE A 93 -8.38 -6.46 -17.47
CA ILE A 93 -9.57 -5.66 -17.07
C ILE A 93 -10.50 -5.44 -18.25
N LYS A 94 -9.98 -5.11 -19.43
CA LYS A 94 -10.77 -4.87 -20.64
C LYS A 94 -11.39 -6.16 -21.19
N ASP A 95 -10.60 -7.21 -21.28
CA ASP A 95 -11.04 -8.49 -21.90
C ASP A 95 -12.12 -9.18 -21.07
N PHE A 96 -12.06 -9.04 -19.74
CA PHE A 96 -13.00 -9.67 -18.81
C PHE A 96 -14.01 -8.69 -18.19
N ASN A 97 -14.01 -7.43 -18.62
CA ASN A 97 -14.88 -6.37 -18.05
C ASN A 97 -14.81 -6.32 -16.52
N THR A 98 -13.59 -6.45 -15.99
CA THR A 98 -13.35 -6.50 -14.54
C THR A 98 -13.58 -5.12 -13.93
N PRO A 99 -14.39 -4.99 -12.86
CA PRO A 99 -14.57 -3.72 -12.18
C PRO A 99 -13.25 -3.15 -11.64
N TYR A 100 -13.05 -1.85 -11.82
CA TYR A 100 -11.90 -1.13 -11.30
C TYR A 100 -12.30 0.23 -10.72
N ASN A 101 -11.40 0.86 -9.96
CA ASN A 101 -11.67 2.15 -9.35
C ASN A 101 -11.63 3.27 -10.40
N VAL A 102 -12.71 4.02 -10.53
CA VAL A 102 -12.87 5.13 -11.50
C VAL A 102 -11.83 6.25 -11.32
N LEU A 103 -11.17 6.35 -10.16
CA LEU A 103 -10.07 7.29 -9.96
C LEU A 103 -8.89 7.05 -10.92
N HIS A 104 -8.72 5.83 -11.45
CA HIS A 104 -7.70 5.57 -12.46
C HIS A 104 -7.93 6.40 -13.72
N ASP A 105 -9.20 6.63 -14.12
CA ASP A 105 -9.55 7.47 -15.28
C ASP A 105 -9.30 8.96 -15.00
N GLN A 106 -9.13 9.33 -13.74
CA GLN A 106 -8.87 10.70 -13.27
C GLN A 106 -7.37 10.95 -12.97
N GLY A 107 -6.50 10.08 -13.48
CA GLY A 107 -5.04 10.24 -13.31
C GLY A 107 -4.47 9.70 -12.00
N TYR A 108 -5.24 8.96 -11.20
CA TYR A 108 -4.74 8.29 -10.00
C TYR A 108 -4.15 6.92 -10.38
N SER A 109 -2.93 6.90 -10.82
CA SER A 109 -2.24 5.66 -11.23
C SER A 109 -1.93 4.70 -10.07
N SER A 110 -1.77 5.22 -8.85
CA SER A 110 -1.55 4.47 -7.62
C SER A 110 -2.38 5.05 -6.50
N ILE A 111 -3.34 4.29 -5.98
CA ILE A 111 -4.33 4.76 -5.01
C ILE A 111 -3.97 4.32 -3.58
N GLY A 112 -4.11 5.23 -2.63
CA GLY A 112 -3.97 4.98 -1.20
C GLY A 112 -4.98 5.78 -0.39
N CYS A 113 -4.61 6.21 0.83
CA CYS A 113 -5.47 7.10 1.61
C CYS A 113 -5.64 8.44 0.89
N ALA A 114 -6.85 9.02 0.92
CA ALA A 114 -7.16 10.28 0.25
C ALA A 114 -6.15 11.40 0.56
N PRO A 115 -5.80 11.70 1.83
CA PRO A 115 -4.83 12.76 2.14
C PRO A 115 -3.39 12.41 1.73
N CYS A 116 -3.09 11.16 1.36
CA CYS A 116 -1.74 10.70 0.97
C CYS A 116 -1.66 10.36 -0.51
N THR A 117 -2.64 10.75 -1.32
CA THR A 117 -2.69 10.40 -2.74
C THR A 117 -3.19 11.59 -3.55
N ARG A 118 -2.48 11.93 -4.63
CA ARG A 118 -2.95 12.87 -5.66
C ARG A 118 -2.94 12.21 -7.04
N ALA A 119 -3.66 12.79 -7.97
CA ALA A 119 -3.49 12.47 -9.37
C ALA A 119 -2.08 12.83 -9.85
N ILE A 120 -1.60 12.14 -10.86
CA ILE A 120 -0.34 12.45 -11.53
C ILE A 120 -0.59 13.07 -12.90
N THR A 121 0.40 13.78 -13.42
CA THR A 121 0.41 14.30 -14.77
C THR A 121 1.17 13.38 -15.73
N LEU A 122 0.97 13.59 -17.02
CA LEU A 122 1.66 12.80 -18.05
C LEU A 122 3.19 12.96 -17.89
N GLY A 123 3.89 11.81 -17.85
CA GLY A 123 5.35 11.76 -17.69
C GLY A 123 5.84 11.62 -16.24
N GLU A 124 4.98 11.75 -15.26
CA GLU A 124 5.35 11.44 -13.87
C GLU A 124 5.44 9.92 -13.63
N ASP A 125 6.26 9.52 -12.67
CA ASP A 125 6.30 8.13 -12.19
C ASP A 125 4.93 7.66 -11.70
N VAL A 126 4.59 6.39 -11.91
CA VAL A 126 3.30 5.78 -11.55
C VAL A 126 2.96 5.99 -10.06
N ARG A 127 3.95 6.09 -9.19
CA ARG A 127 3.78 6.32 -7.75
C ARG A 127 4.07 7.75 -7.30
N ALA A 128 4.35 8.68 -8.22
CA ALA A 128 4.64 10.08 -7.88
C ALA A 128 3.53 10.71 -7.03
N GLY A 129 2.28 10.35 -7.26
CA GLY A 129 1.12 10.80 -6.49
C GLY A 129 1.04 10.28 -5.04
N ARG A 130 1.84 9.25 -4.65
CA ARG A 130 1.84 8.69 -3.30
C ARG A 130 2.83 9.42 -2.43
N TRP A 131 2.39 9.94 -1.27
CA TRP A 131 3.24 10.71 -0.35
C TRP A 131 4.14 11.68 -1.13
N TRP A 132 3.53 12.50 -1.98
CA TRP A 132 4.23 13.37 -2.96
C TRP A 132 5.18 14.37 -2.34
N TRP A 133 5.11 14.57 -1.03
CA TRP A 133 5.99 15.42 -0.23
C TRP A 133 7.24 14.69 0.32
N GLU A 134 7.37 13.39 0.08
CA GLU A 134 8.51 12.58 0.54
C GLU A 134 9.42 12.19 -0.64
N ASP A 135 10.67 11.86 -0.31
CA ASP A 135 11.62 11.31 -1.28
C ASP A 135 11.15 9.94 -1.79
N PRO A 136 11.40 9.60 -3.08
CA PRO A 136 10.95 8.35 -3.69
C PRO A 136 11.34 7.08 -2.92
N GLU A 137 12.53 7.07 -2.30
CA GLU A 137 13.08 5.94 -1.54
C GLU A 137 12.31 5.64 -0.24
N THR A 138 11.59 6.61 0.29
CA THR A 138 10.82 6.49 1.54
C THR A 138 9.36 6.14 1.32
N LYS A 139 8.89 6.18 0.06
CA LYS A 139 7.48 6.06 -0.35
C LYS A 139 6.96 4.63 -0.29
N GLU A 140 7.05 3.96 0.87
CA GLU A 140 6.45 2.64 1.06
C GLU A 140 5.56 2.59 2.30
N CYS A 141 4.45 1.89 2.17
CA CYS A 141 3.57 1.57 3.28
C CYS A 141 4.10 0.34 4.02
N GLY A 142 4.11 0.36 5.35
CA GLY A 142 4.58 -0.75 6.17
C GLY A 142 3.86 -2.10 6.02
N LEU A 143 2.85 -2.19 5.13
CA LEU A 143 2.10 -3.43 4.87
C LEU A 143 2.95 -4.55 4.23
N HIS A 144 4.01 -4.18 3.51
CA HIS A 144 4.78 -5.12 2.68
C HIS A 144 6.30 -4.97 2.86
N LEU A 145 6.74 -4.21 3.85
CA LEU A 145 8.17 -4.10 4.17
C LEU A 145 8.62 -5.41 4.77
N LYS A 146 9.70 -5.99 4.22
CA LYS A 146 10.50 -6.97 4.95
C LYS A 146 11.42 -6.18 5.87
N ASP A 147 11.39 -6.43 7.16
CA ASP A 147 12.44 -5.94 8.05
C ASP A 147 13.76 -6.49 7.52
N LYS A 148 14.61 -5.59 7.01
CA LYS A 148 16.00 -5.96 6.68
C LYS A 148 16.68 -6.27 8.01
N LYS A 149 16.88 -7.56 8.27
CA LYS A 149 17.80 -8.03 9.31
C LYS A 149 19.22 -7.60 9.00
#